data_e9127db30f7a150867a4c57b07403c05
#
_entry.id   e9127db30f7a150867a4c57b07403c05
#
_cell.length_a   1.000
_cell.length_b   1.000
_cell.length_c   1.000
_cell.angle_alpha   90.00
_cell.angle_beta   90.00
_cell.angle_gamma   90.00
#
_symmetry.space_group_name_H-M   'P 1'
#
loop_
_entity.id
_entity.type
_entity.pdbx_description
1 polymer ?
#
loop_
_entity_poly.entity_id
_entity_poly.type
_entity_poly.pdbx_seq_one_letter_code
_entity_poly.pdbx_strand_id
1 'polypeptide(L)'
;AIISPPSAQRTSMLTRLVQQASAWPFAQTLHHAAEGRFLRPADLEALAPFLGGVPVQPDVFVEHNVCVALSFFSSVPLTQLTRLVGLDAHEHGVQACEAAVARLLSQGVLPTDTCWIDQVTQAVYLDAPDAETDREARISACLQALDAAHARLSV
;
A
#
# COMPACT_ATOMS: atom_id res chain seq x y z
N ALA A 1 16.55 -4.72 0.49
CA ALA A 1 15.44 -3.91 1.06
C ALA A 1 14.21 -3.96 0.18
N ILE A 2 14.28 -3.54 -1.11
CA ILE A 2 13.08 -3.42 -1.97
C ILE A 2 12.39 -4.77 -2.25
N ILE A 3 13.15 -5.85 -2.29
CA ILE A 3 12.68 -7.23 -2.51
C ILE A 3 12.34 -7.96 -1.20
N SER A 4 12.37 -7.29 -0.07
CA SER A 4 11.96 -7.86 1.22
C SER A 4 10.49 -7.54 1.49
N PRO A 5 9.77 -8.38 2.24
CA PRO A 5 8.40 -8.10 2.64
C PRO A 5 8.27 -6.75 3.36
N PRO A 6 7.10 -6.10 3.32
CA PRO A 6 6.84 -4.87 4.06
C PRO A 6 7.16 -5.02 5.54
N SER A 7 7.91 -4.07 6.10
CA SER A 7 8.26 -4.02 7.53
C SER A 7 8.85 -2.66 7.89
N ALA A 8 8.85 -2.29 9.17
CA ALA A 8 9.49 -1.06 9.65
C ALA A 8 11.00 -1.01 9.32
N GLN A 9 11.68 -2.17 9.41
CA GLN A 9 13.08 -2.29 9.05
C GLN A 9 13.28 -2.03 7.54
N ARG A 10 12.43 -2.59 6.68
CA ARG A 10 12.45 -2.35 5.23
C ARG A 10 12.29 -0.85 4.92
N THR A 11 11.33 -0.19 5.54
CA THR A 11 11.09 1.25 5.35
C THR A 11 12.31 2.08 5.75
N SER A 12 12.91 1.80 6.91
CA SER A 12 14.12 2.47 7.37
C SER A 12 15.30 2.27 6.40
N MET A 13 15.48 1.05 5.88
CA MET A 13 16.53 0.76 4.89
C MET A 13 16.27 1.46 3.56
N LEU A 14 15.03 1.50 3.08
CA LEU A 14 14.65 2.21 1.86
C LEU A 14 14.93 3.70 1.97
N THR A 15 14.56 4.33 3.07
CA THR A 15 14.83 5.76 3.32
C THR A 15 16.33 6.08 3.25
N ARG A 16 17.19 5.23 3.84
CA ARG A 16 18.64 5.37 3.75
C ARG A 16 19.16 5.21 2.32
N LEU A 17 18.64 4.20 1.59
CA LEU A 17 19.04 3.95 0.20
C LEU A 17 18.65 5.10 -0.72
N VAL A 18 17.48 5.68 -0.53
CA VAL A 18 17.02 6.84 -1.32
C VAL A 18 17.98 8.01 -1.18
N GLN A 19 18.50 8.29 0.02
CA GLN A 19 19.48 9.37 0.24
C GLN A 19 20.79 9.16 -0.51
N GLN A 20 21.15 7.91 -0.81
CA GLN A 20 22.41 7.55 -1.49
C GLN A 20 22.21 7.27 -2.99
N ALA A 21 20.99 7.07 -3.43
CA ALA A 21 20.68 6.49 -4.74
C ALA A 21 20.39 7.51 -5.85
N SER A 22 20.58 8.81 -5.61
CA SER A 22 20.17 9.87 -6.57
C SER A 22 20.75 9.69 -7.99
N ALA A 23 21.88 9.00 -8.12
CA ALA A 23 22.55 8.72 -9.41
C ALA A 23 22.18 7.33 -9.98
N TRP A 24 21.35 6.53 -9.32
CA TRP A 24 21.05 5.17 -9.76
C TRP A 24 19.89 5.17 -10.78
N PRO A 25 19.93 4.31 -11.81
CA PRO A 25 18.87 4.23 -12.80
C PRO A 25 17.49 3.89 -12.24
N PHE A 26 17.46 3.22 -11.08
CA PHE A 26 16.24 2.80 -10.38
C PHE A 26 15.93 3.66 -9.13
N ALA A 27 16.54 4.84 -9.02
CA ALA A 27 16.32 5.76 -7.89
C ALA A 27 14.83 6.10 -7.72
N GLN A 28 14.10 6.29 -8.82
CA GLN A 28 12.68 6.59 -8.79
C GLN A 28 11.86 5.45 -8.18
N THR A 29 12.16 4.19 -8.49
CA THR A 29 11.49 3.03 -7.90
C THR A 29 11.74 2.93 -6.39
N LEU A 30 12.98 3.23 -5.95
CA LEU A 30 13.30 3.31 -4.51
C LEU A 30 12.52 4.42 -3.81
N HIS A 31 12.38 5.59 -4.44
CA HIS A 31 11.56 6.68 -3.95
C HIS A 31 10.10 6.26 -3.79
N HIS A 32 9.49 5.69 -4.84
CA HIS A 32 8.11 5.22 -4.78
C HIS A 32 7.91 4.21 -3.64
N ALA A 33 8.83 3.26 -3.49
CA ALA A 33 8.75 2.28 -2.42
C ALA A 33 8.89 2.90 -1.01
N ALA A 34 9.78 3.89 -0.85
CA ALA A 34 10.04 4.56 0.42
C ALA A 34 8.88 5.50 0.84
N GLU A 35 8.25 6.12 -0.15
CA GLU A 35 7.11 7.04 0.04
C GLU A 35 5.76 6.31 0.16
N GLY A 36 5.75 4.97 0.13
CA GLY A 36 4.52 4.20 0.18
C GLY A 36 3.63 4.41 -1.04
N ARG A 37 4.23 4.59 -2.21
CA ARG A 37 3.50 4.64 -3.49
C ARG A 37 3.36 3.26 -4.10
N PHE A 38 2.35 3.10 -4.96
CA PHE A 38 2.19 1.89 -5.74
C PHE A 38 3.39 1.64 -6.65
N LEU A 39 3.89 0.41 -6.65
CA LEU A 39 4.92 -0.07 -7.55
C LEU A 39 4.26 -0.73 -8.76
N ARG A 40 4.70 -0.35 -9.96
CA ARG A 40 4.17 -0.84 -11.24
C ARG A 40 5.06 -1.96 -11.79
N PRO A 41 4.56 -2.79 -12.71
CA PRO A 41 5.39 -3.79 -13.41
C PRO A 41 6.65 -3.20 -14.03
N ALA A 42 6.57 -2.00 -14.61
CA ALA A 42 7.73 -1.28 -15.17
C ALA A 42 8.81 -0.95 -14.12
N ASP A 43 8.43 -0.72 -12.86
CA ASP A 43 9.38 -0.50 -11.76
C ASP A 43 10.16 -1.79 -11.45
N LEU A 44 9.51 -2.96 -11.59
CA LEU A 44 10.13 -4.28 -11.49
C LEU A 44 11.15 -4.52 -12.62
N GLU A 45 10.75 -4.26 -13.85
CA GLU A 45 11.60 -4.42 -15.03
C GLU A 45 12.85 -3.53 -14.92
N ALA A 46 12.68 -2.29 -14.43
CA ALA A 46 13.79 -1.37 -14.21
C ALA A 46 14.78 -1.87 -13.13
N LEU A 47 14.30 -2.62 -12.15
CA LEU A 47 15.15 -3.17 -11.08
C LEU A 47 15.86 -4.47 -11.45
N ALA A 48 15.25 -5.31 -12.28
CA ALA A 48 15.72 -6.65 -12.59
C ALA A 48 17.22 -6.74 -12.98
N PRO A 49 17.77 -5.84 -13.84
CA PRO A 49 19.18 -5.87 -14.23
C PRO A 49 20.15 -5.65 -13.06
N PHE A 50 19.71 -4.96 -12.01
CA PHE A 50 20.56 -4.55 -10.88
C PHE A 50 20.52 -5.51 -9.69
N LEU A 51 19.68 -6.53 -9.74
CA LEU A 51 19.53 -7.50 -8.66
C LEU A 51 20.53 -8.67 -8.74
N GLY A 52 21.47 -8.62 -9.69
CA GLY A 52 22.56 -9.61 -9.78
C GLY A 52 22.08 -11.04 -9.97
N GLY A 53 20.96 -11.24 -10.68
CA GLY A 53 20.36 -12.56 -10.91
C GLY A 53 19.49 -13.09 -9.77
N VAL A 54 19.28 -12.30 -8.70
CA VAL A 54 18.30 -12.64 -7.68
C VAL A 54 16.89 -12.48 -8.29
N PRO A 55 16.08 -13.56 -8.33
CA PRO A 55 14.75 -13.48 -8.89
C PRO A 55 13.90 -12.52 -8.05
N VAL A 56 13.29 -11.56 -8.71
CA VAL A 56 12.28 -10.70 -8.07
C VAL A 56 11.03 -11.54 -7.90
N GLN A 57 10.63 -11.74 -6.67
CA GLN A 57 9.36 -12.42 -6.38
C GLN A 57 8.22 -11.42 -6.58
N PRO A 58 7.32 -11.64 -7.54
CA PRO A 58 6.19 -10.74 -7.81
C PRO A 58 5.35 -10.48 -6.55
N ASP A 59 5.23 -11.49 -5.69
CA ASP A 59 4.47 -11.45 -4.44
C ASP A 59 4.87 -10.29 -3.51
N VAL A 60 6.15 -9.96 -3.44
CA VAL A 60 6.65 -8.87 -2.59
C VAL A 60 6.11 -7.52 -3.04
N PHE A 61 5.92 -7.33 -4.35
CA PHE A 61 5.33 -6.11 -4.90
C PHE A 61 3.83 -6.07 -4.69
N VAL A 62 3.16 -7.21 -4.84
CA VAL A 62 1.74 -7.33 -4.51
C VAL A 62 1.53 -7.01 -3.02
N GLU A 63 2.31 -7.57 -2.12
CA GLU A 63 2.25 -7.29 -0.69
C GLU A 63 2.50 -5.81 -0.38
N HIS A 64 3.50 -5.18 -1.02
CA HIS A 64 3.72 -3.74 -0.88
C HIS A 64 2.50 -2.94 -1.34
N ASN A 65 1.97 -3.23 -2.52
CA ASN A 65 0.81 -2.54 -3.07
C ASN A 65 -0.46 -2.77 -2.24
N VAL A 66 -0.63 -3.96 -1.66
CA VAL A 66 -1.71 -4.24 -0.71
C VAL A 66 -1.59 -3.35 0.52
N CYS A 67 -0.41 -3.25 1.14
CA CYS A 67 -0.21 -2.35 2.29
C CYS A 67 -0.49 -0.89 1.93
N VAL A 68 -0.05 -0.44 0.75
CA VAL A 68 -0.33 0.92 0.27
C VAL A 68 -1.84 1.13 0.08
N ALA A 69 -2.53 0.20 -0.59
CA ALA A 69 -3.98 0.30 -0.80
C ALA A 69 -4.73 0.36 0.52
N LEU A 70 -4.42 -0.56 1.45
CA LEU A 70 -5.09 -0.65 2.74
C LEU A 70 -4.87 0.57 3.63
N SER A 71 -3.83 1.37 3.40
CA SER A 71 -3.62 2.63 4.14
C SER A 71 -4.65 3.72 3.82
N PHE A 72 -5.44 3.56 2.74
CA PHE A 72 -6.44 4.53 2.31
C PHE A 72 -7.88 4.13 2.64
N PHE A 73 -8.13 2.89 3.07
CA PHE A 73 -9.48 2.37 3.26
C PHE A 73 -9.65 1.78 4.66
N SER A 74 -10.82 1.97 5.25
CA SER A 74 -11.25 1.24 6.44
C SER A 74 -11.87 -0.11 6.10
N SER A 75 -12.39 -0.25 4.86
CA SER A 75 -12.85 -1.52 4.30
C SER A 75 -12.73 -1.47 2.79
N VAL A 76 -12.39 -2.59 2.18
CA VAL A 76 -12.28 -2.70 0.72
C VAL A 76 -12.66 -4.11 0.24
N PRO A 77 -13.55 -4.24 -0.76
CA PRO A 77 -13.84 -5.52 -1.40
C PRO A 77 -12.56 -6.10 -2.04
N LEU A 78 -12.37 -7.43 -1.93
CA LEU A 78 -11.20 -8.10 -2.52
C LEU A 78 -11.10 -7.86 -4.03
N THR A 79 -12.24 -7.80 -4.74
CA THR A 79 -12.26 -7.49 -6.18
C THR A 79 -11.76 -6.08 -6.48
N GLN A 80 -12.06 -5.10 -5.64
CA GLN A 80 -11.54 -3.73 -5.79
C GLN A 80 -10.06 -3.68 -5.42
N LEU A 81 -9.66 -4.33 -4.34
CA LEU A 81 -8.26 -4.42 -3.93
C LEU A 81 -7.41 -5.07 -5.02
N THR A 82 -7.89 -6.15 -5.64
CA THR A 82 -7.25 -6.83 -6.77
C THR A 82 -6.97 -5.88 -7.94
N ARG A 83 -7.91 -5.01 -8.27
CA ARG A 83 -7.73 -3.98 -9.31
C ARG A 83 -6.68 -2.94 -8.91
N LEU A 84 -6.73 -2.47 -7.67
CA LEU A 84 -5.78 -1.47 -7.16
C LEU A 84 -4.34 -1.97 -7.17
N VAL A 85 -4.12 -3.25 -6.88
CA VAL A 85 -2.78 -3.84 -6.88
C VAL A 85 -2.31 -4.35 -8.24
N GLY A 86 -3.17 -4.26 -9.27
CA GLY A 86 -2.84 -4.63 -10.65
C GLY A 86 -2.92 -6.12 -10.95
N LEU A 87 -3.76 -6.87 -10.23
CA LEU A 87 -3.97 -8.31 -10.43
C LEU A 87 -5.28 -8.64 -11.16
N ASP A 88 -6.03 -7.64 -11.62
CA ASP A 88 -7.34 -7.81 -12.26
C ASP A 88 -7.28 -8.56 -13.60
N ALA A 89 -6.15 -8.52 -14.29
CA ALA A 89 -5.93 -9.27 -15.52
C ALA A 89 -5.55 -10.76 -15.30
N HIS A 90 -5.31 -11.18 -14.05
CA HIS A 90 -4.92 -12.55 -13.73
C HIS A 90 -6.13 -13.42 -13.41
N GLU A 91 -6.20 -14.63 -13.97
CA GLU A 91 -7.30 -15.57 -13.77
C GLU A 91 -7.62 -15.86 -12.28
N HIS A 92 -6.56 -15.87 -11.44
CA HIS A 92 -6.66 -16.08 -9.99
C HIS A 92 -6.28 -14.84 -9.18
N GLY A 93 -6.53 -13.64 -9.72
CA GLY A 93 -6.11 -12.39 -9.11
C GLY A 93 -6.70 -12.16 -7.72
N VAL A 94 -7.98 -12.49 -7.52
CA VAL A 94 -8.66 -12.34 -6.21
C VAL A 94 -8.03 -13.28 -5.17
N GLN A 95 -7.80 -14.55 -5.53
CA GLN A 95 -7.16 -15.53 -4.63
C GLN A 95 -5.72 -15.14 -4.30
N ALA A 96 -4.98 -14.63 -5.28
CA ALA A 96 -3.61 -14.14 -5.07
C ALA A 96 -3.60 -12.92 -4.14
N CYS A 97 -4.54 -12.01 -4.30
CA CYS A 97 -4.72 -10.84 -3.44
C CYS A 97 -5.08 -11.24 -2.01
N GLU A 98 -6.05 -12.15 -1.85
CA GLU A 98 -6.45 -12.70 -0.55
C GLU A 98 -5.26 -13.39 0.15
N ALA A 99 -4.51 -14.23 -0.58
CA ALA A 99 -3.33 -14.88 -0.06
C ALA A 99 -2.25 -13.87 0.39
N ALA A 100 -2.07 -12.76 -0.33
CA ALA A 100 -1.15 -11.70 0.06
C ALA A 100 -1.59 -11.03 1.37
N VAL A 101 -2.87 -10.71 1.53
CA VAL A 101 -3.41 -10.16 2.79
C VAL A 101 -3.21 -11.15 3.94
N ALA A 102 -3.50 -12.44 3.73
CA ALA A 102 -3.33 -13.47 4.74
C ALA A 102 -1.87 -13.63 5.17
N ARG A 103 -0.91 -13.55 4.23
CA ARG A 103 0.52 -13.54 4.55
C ARG A 103 0.91 -12.32 5.39
N LEU A 104 0.46 -11.13 5.03
CA LEU A 104 0.75 -9.90 5.76
C LEU A 104 0.20 -9.92 7.19
N LEU A 105 -0.98 -10.51 7.38
CA LEU A 105 -1.55 -10.76 8.72
C LEU A 105 -0.69 -11.76 9.50
N SER A 106 -0.32 -12.89 8.89
CA SER A 106 0.49 -13.93 9.55
C SER A 106 1.89 -13.46 9.92
N GLN A 107 2.45 -12.52 9.16
CA GLN A 107 3.76 -11.91 9.42
C GLN A 107 3.69 -10.74 10.42
N GLY A 108 2.49 -10.36 10.88
CA GLY A 108 2.30 -9.22 11.78
C GLY A 108 2.60 -7.85 11.15
N VAL A 109 2.60 -7.77 9.80
CA VAL A 109 2.73 -6.51 9.07
C VAL A 109 1.42 -5.73 9.13
N LEU A 110 0.31 -6.44 8.99
CA LEU A 110 -1.03 -5.91 9.27
C LEU A 110 -1.43 -6.33 10.68
N PRO A 111 -2.05 -5.44 11.47
CA PRO A 111 -2.47 -5.73 12.83
C PRO A 111 -3.65 -6.72 12.79
N THR A 112 -3.50 -7.86 13.47
CA THR A 112 -4.52 -8.94 13.49
C THR A 112 -5.69 -8.64 14.42
N ASP A 113 -5.56 -7.68 15.29
CA ASP A 113 -6.61 -7.20 16.20
C ASP A 113 -7.56 -6.21 15.53
N THR A 114 -7.12 -5.54 14.46
CA THR A 114 -7.88 -4.50 13.76
C THR A 114 -8.03 -4.75 12.25
N CYS A 115 -7.42 -5.81 11.72
CA CYS A 115 -7.52 -6.16 10.31
C CYS A 115 -7.94 -7.62 10.13
N TRP A 116 -8.99 -7.86 9.35
CA TRP A 116 -9.47 -9.21 9.04
C TRP A 116 -10.06 -9.31 7.63
N ILE A 117 -10.15 -10.54 7.14
CA ILE A 117 -10.82 -10.86 5.89
C ILE A 117 -12.19 -11.46 6.23
N ASP A 118 -13.26 -10.85 5.71
CA ASP A 118 -14.60 -11.44 5.75
C ASP A 118 -14.83 -12.24 4.47
N GLN A 119 -14.91 -13.54 4.63
CA GLN A 119 -15.12 -14.50 3.54
C GLN A 119 -16.56 -14.43 2.96
N VAL A 120 -17.53 -13.94 3.73
CA VAL A 120 -18.93 -13.84 3.30
C VAL A 120 -19.12 -12.64 2.38
N THR A 121 -18.61 -11.48 2.81
CA THR A 121 -18.67 -10.24 2.03
C THR A 121 -17.54 -10.12 1.02
N GLN A 122 -16.54 -11.03 1.04
CA GLN A 122 -15.33 -10.98 0.23
C GLN A 122 -14.63 -9.63 0.33
N ALA A 123 -14.45 -9.14 1.55
CA ALA A 123 -13.84 -7.84 1.83
C ALA A 123 -12.78 -7.91 2.93
N VAL A 124 -11.82 -7.00 2.86
CA VAL A 124 -10.85 -6.75 3.91
C VAL A 124 -11.34 -5.56 4.72
N TYR A 125 -11.35 -5.70 6.02
CA TYR A 125 -11.71 -4.66 6.98
C TYR A 125 -10.47 -4.26 7.78
N LEU A 126 -10.32 -2.95 7.99
CA LEU A 126 -9.37 -2.38 8.93
C LEU A 126 -10.16 -1.54 9.92
N ASP A 127 -10.31 -2.04 11.11
CA ASP A 127 -10.91 -1.31 12.21
C ASP A 127 -9.76 -0.61 12.95
N ALA A 128 -9.58 0.69 12.70
CA ALA A 128 -8.66 1.46 13.52
C ALA A 128 -9.32 1.66 14.90
N PRO A 129 -8.64 1.34 15.99
CA PRO A 129 -9.20 1.46 17.34
C PRO A 129 -9.71 2.87 17.69
N ASP A 130 -9.37 3.88 16.88
CA ASP A 130 -9.82 5.27 16.99
C ASP A 130 -10.44 5.83 15.70
N ALA A 131 -10.82 4.96 14.73
CA ALA A 131 -11.25 5.38 13.40
C ALA A 131 -12.50 6.27 13.42
N GLU A 132 -13.37 6.13 14.41
CA GLU A 132 -14.56 6.96 14.51
C GLU A 132 -14.18 8.39 14.90
N THR A 133 -13.31 8.56 15.88
CA THR A 133 -12.82 9.87 16.35
C THR A 133 -11.94 10.56 15.30
N ASP A 134 -11.08 9.82 14.60
CA ASP A 134 -10.22 10.36 13.53
C ASP A 134 -11.04 10.68 12.27
N ARG A 135 -12.06 9.87 11.96
CA ARG A 135 -12.98 10.12 10.85
C ARG A 135 -13.82 11.35 11.09
N GLU A 136 -14.35 11.56 12.29
CA GLU A 136 -15.08 12.77 12.67
C GLU A 136 -14.17 14.01 12.63
N ALA A 137 -12.95 13.90 13.12
CA ALA A 137 -11.95 14.97 13.06
C ALA A 137 -11.61 15.36 11.62
N ARG A 138 -11.43 14.37 10.72
CA ARG A 138 -11.15 14.60 9.30
C ARG A 138 -12.35 15.18 8.55
N ILE A 139 -13.56 14.72 8.83
CA ILE A 139 -14.79 15.30 8.28
C ILE A 139 -14.96 16.75 8.75
N SER A 140 -14.74 17.01 10.04
CA SER A 140 -14.80 18.35 10.60
C SER A 140 -13.78 19.30 9.98
N ALA A 141 -12.54 18.84 9.77
CA ALA A 141 -11.50 19.61 9.10
C ALA A 141 -11.83 19.90 7.62
N CYS A 142 -12.41 18.94 6.90
CA CYS A 142 -12.89 19.12 5.53
C CYS A 142 -14.03 20.16 5.46
N LEU A 143 -15.00 20.09 6.37
CA LEU A 143 -16.09 21.05 6.44
C LEU A 143 -15.59 22.46 6.73
N GLN A 144 -14.68 22.63 7.69
CA GLN A 144 -14.05 23.91 7.99
C GLN A 144 -13.27 24.47 6.80
N ALA A 145 -12.58 23.63 6.04
CA ALA A 145 -11.86 24.05 4.83
C ALA A 145 -12.83 24.50 3.72
N LEU A 146 -13.97 23.81 3.57
CA LEU A 146 -15.02 24.17 2.62
C LEU A 146 -15.69 25.50 3.00
N ASP A 147 -16.02 25.71 4.28
CA ASP A 147 -16.59 26.95 4.77
C ASP A 147 -15.64 28.13 4.58
N ALA A 148 -14.34 27.93 4.85
CA ALA A 148 -13.32 28.95 4.62
C ALA A 148 -13.14 29.28 3.12
N ALA A 149 -13.26 28.29 2.24
CA ALA A 149 -13.21 28.48 0.79
C ALA A 149 -14.47 29.23 0.30
N HIS A 150 -15.65 28.86 0.80
CA HIS A 150 -16.91 29.53 0.47
C HIS A 150 -16.92 31.01 0.90
N ALA A 151 -16.43 31.29 2.10
CA ALA A 151 -16.31 32.67 2.60
C ALA A 151 -15.39 33.56 1.74
N ARG A 152 -14.35 32.96 1.09
CA ARG A 152 -13.45 33.69 0.17
C ARG A 152 -14.05 33.94 -1.21
N LEU A 153 -15.03 33.14 -1.62
CA LEU A 153 -15.71 33.29 -2.91
C LEU A 153 -16.94 34.21 -2.82
N SER A 154 -17.38 34.55 -1.62
CA SER A 154 -18.56 35.38 -1.36
C SER A 154 -18.23 36.87 -1.11
N VAL A 155 -16.97 37.25 -1.35
CA VAL A 155 -16.46 38.64 -1.34
C VAL A 155 -16.13 39.05 -2.78
#